data_cf6af179436ff37098af803f7b9debe9
#
_entry.id   cf6af179436ff37098af803f7b9debe9
#
_cell.length_a   1.000
_cell.length_b   1.000
_cell.length_c   1.000
_cell.angle_alpha   90.00
_cell.angle_beta   90.00
_cell.angle_gamma   90.00
#
_symmetry.space_group_name_H-M   'P 1'
#
loop_
_entity.id
_entity.type
_entity.pdbx_description
1 polymer ?
#
loop_
_entity_poly.entity_id
_entity_poly.type
_entity_poly.pdbx_seq_one_letter_code
_entity_poly.pdbx_strand_id
1 'polypeptide(L)'
;MSLDLRTNLGSQDLITNANGMLSLTGSATKAQYETALESVTYNNTSDTPNTGNRTVTWIVNDGDTGSTAITSTITVAVANDAPTVSGNDATLAYTENDGAVLIDSTLSLADVDNANLTGATITISSGFRAGGEDVLSFTSANGIT
;
A
#
# COMPACT_ATOMS: atom_id res chain seq x y z
N MET A 1 -22.59 7.61 37.48
CA MET A 1 -21.58 6.60 37.14
C MET A 1 -21.36 6.73 35.66
N SER A 2 -20.30 7.42 35.25
CA SER A 2 -19.99 7.63 33.83
C SER A 2 -19.43 6.33 33.30
N LEU A 3 -20.16 5.62 32.44
CA LEU A 3 -19.56 4.54 31.64
C LEU A 3 -18.70 5.21 30.59
N ASP A 4 -17.41 5.17 30.81
CA ASP A 4 -16.46 5.46 29.75
C ASP A 4 -16.51 4.30 28.75
N LEU A 5 -17.18 4.51 27.62
CA LEU A 5 -17.24 3.54 26.51
C LEU A 5 -15.85 3.14 26.00
N ARG A 6 -14.81 3.93 26.30
CA ARG A 6 -13.41 3.64 25.96
C ARG A 6 -12.79 2.56 26.85
N THR A 7 -13.32 2.32 28.05
CA THR A 7 -12.79 1.30 28.97
C THR A 7 -13.44 -0.07 28.80
N ASN A 8 -14.58 -0.17 28.10
CA ASN A 8 -15.22 -1.45 27.83
C ASN A 8 -14.89 -2.00 26.43
N LEU A 9 -14.44 -1.14 25.52
CA LEU A 9 -13.72 -1.54 24.31
C LEU A 9 -12.24 -1.57 24.70
N GLY A 10 -11.76 -2.71 25.15
CA GLY A 10 -10.34 -2.90 25.44
C GLY A 10 -9.50 -2.36 24.28
N SER A 11 -8.38 -1.72 24.57
CA SER A 11 -7.51 -0.98 23.65
C SER A 11 -6.93 -1.81 22.48
N GLN A 12 -7.56 -2.92 22.12
CA GLN A 12 -7.11 -3.88 21.11
C GLN A 12 -8.24 -4.49 20.27
N ASP A 13 -9.49 -4.13 20.47
CA ASP A 13 -10.54 -4.65 19.59
C ASP A 13 -10.68 -3.79 18.32
N LEU A 14 -9.68 -3.89 17.47
CA LEU A 14 -9.92 -4.05 16.05
C LEU A 14 -10.73 -5.34 15.90
N ILE A 15 -12.05 -5.27 16.02
CA ILE A 15 -12.93 -6.34 15.57
C ILE A 15 -12.77 -6.33 14.04
N THR A 16 -11.73 -6.98 13.55
CA THR A 16 -11.61 -7.38 12.15
C THR A 16 -12.71 -8.42 11.93
N ASN A 17 -13.89 -7.92 11.70
CA ASN A 17 -15.01 -8.75 11.40
C ASN A 17 -14.82 -9.27 9.98
N ALA A 18 -14.52 -10.55 9.85
CA ALA A 18 -14.34 -11.20 8.54
C ALA A 18 -15.55 -10.99 7.59
N ASN A 19 -16.69 -10.53 8.15
CA ASN A 19 -17.93 -10.29 7.43
C ASN A 19 -18.27 -8.80 7.23
N GLY A 20 -17.35 -7.86 7.56
CA GLY A 20 -17.59 -6.42 7.38
C GLY A 20 -18.67 -5.83 8.30
N MET A 21 -19.03 -6.49 9.41
CA MET A 21 -20.04 -6.01 10.36
C MET A 21 -19.37 -5.62 11.68
N LEU A 22 -19.60 -4.40 12.15
CA LEU A 22 -19.24 -3.92 13.48
C LEU A 22 -20.51 -3.84 14.33
N SER A 23 -20.49 -4.46 15.49
CA SER A 23 -21.61 -4.41 16.44
C SER A 23 -21.19 -3.70 17.72
N LEU A 24 -21.92 -2.64 18.07
CA LEU A 24 -21.78 -1.95 19.34
C LEU A 24 -22.90 -2.43 20.27
N THR A 25 -22.57 -2.84 21.48
CA THR A 25 -23.53 -3.37 22.46
C THR A 25 -23.39 -2.64 23.79
N GLY A 26 -24.45 -2.61 24.58
CA GLY A 26 -24.47 -1.96 25.86
C GLY A 26 -25.58 -0.91 25.94
N SER A 27 -26.07 -0.64 27.15
CA SER A 27 -27.07 0.41 27.39
C SER A 27 -26.37 1.74 27.68
N ALA A 28 -26.60 2.73 26.84
CA ALA A 28 -26.02 4.07 26.96
C ALA A 28 -27.01 5.13 26.44
N THR A 29 -26.72 6.39 26.70
CA THR A 29 -27.53 7.50 26.20
C THR A 29 -27.34 7.66 24.66
N LYS A 30 -28.31 8.29 23.98
CA LYS A 30 -28.24 8.59 22.57
C LYS A 30 -26.97 9.37 22.24
N ALA A 31 -26.62 10.39 23.02
CA ALA A 31 -25.41 11.19 22.82
C ALA A 31 -24.10 10.36 22.92
N GLN A 32 -24.07 9.34 23.81
CA GLN A 32 -22.92 8.44 23.92
C GLN A 32 -22.83 7.50 22.70
N TYR A 33 -23.96 6.98 22.22
CA TYR A 33 -23.99 6.19 21.00
C TYR A 33 -23.62 7.03 19.76
N GLU A 34 -24.09 8.26 19.68
CA GLU A 34 -23.72 9.21 18.61
C GLU A 34 -22.20 9.40 18.58
N THR A 35 -21.58 9.74 19.71
CA THR A 35 -20.12 9.86 19.83
C THR A 35 -19.39 8.57 19.44
N ALA A 36 -19.91 7.42 19.80
CA ALA A 36 -19.30 6.13 19.44
C ALA A 36 -19.40 5.85 17.94
N LEU A 37 -20.55 6.09 17.34
CA LEU A 37 -20.77 5.90 15.90
C LEU A 37 -19.93 6.85 15.06
N GLU A 38 -19.80 8.11 15.47
CA GLU A 38 -18.94 9.11 14.81
C GLU A 38 -17.44 8.76 14.90
N SER A 39 -17.04 7.89 15.82
CA SER A 39 -15.67 7.41 15.95
C SER A 39 -15.33 6.21 15.07
N VAL A 40 -16.30 5.64 14.34
CA VAL A 40 -16.07 4.49 13.46
C VAL A 40 -15.21 4.91 12.27
N THR A 41 -14.14 4.16 12.03
CA THR A 41 -13.16 4.42 10.98
C THR A 41 -13.13 3.28 9.97
N TYR A 42 -12.71 3.60 8.76
CA TYR A 42 -12.40 2.65 7.70
C TYR A 42 -10.90 2.66 7.40
N ASN A 43 -10.34 1.49 7.17
CA ASN A 43 -8.96 1.33 6.71
C ASN A 43 -8.89 0.26 5.62
N ASN A 44 -8.00 0.45 4.66
CA ASN A 44 -7.64 -0.54 3.65
C ASN A 44 -6.11 -0.54 3.52
N THR A 45 -5.49 -1.71 3.68
CA THR A 45 -4.03 -1.89 3.68
C THR A 45 -3.52 -2.60 2.43
N SER A 46 -4.35 -2.71 1.40
CA SER A 46 -3.93 -3.32 0.13
C SER A 46 -3.23 -2.29 -0.76
N ASP A 47 -2.09 -2.65 -1.31
CA ASP A 47 -1.37 -1.86 -2.31
C ASP A 47 -2.12 -1.87 -3.65
N THR A 48 -2.91 -2.92 -3.91
CA THR A 48 -3.78 -3.05 -5.10
C THR A 48 -5.25 -3.20 -4.69
N PRO A 49 -5.87 -2.18 -4.09
CA PRO A 49 -7.23 -2.30 -3.58
C PRO A 49 -8.25 -2.42 -4.72
N ASN A 50 -9.28 -3.23 -4.49
CA ASN A 50 -10.45 -3.14 -5.35
C ASN A 50 -11.08 -1.74 -5.22
N THR A 51 -11.32 -1.06 -6.33
CA THR A 51 -11.83 0.32 -6.37
C THR A 51 -13.36 0.42 -6.35
N GLY A 52 -14.07 -0.70 -6.29
CA GLY A 52 -15.53 -0.69 -6.15
C GLY A 52 -15.95 0.00 -4.85
N ASN A 53 -17.03 0.78 -4.91
CA ASN A 53 -17.57 1.46 -3.74
C ASN A 53 -17.95 0.47 -2.63
N ARG A 54 -17.74 0.88 -1.37
CA ARG A 54 -18.28 0.16 -0.21
C ARG A 54 -19.48 0.95 0.31
N THR A 55 -20.56 0.26 0.57
CA THR A 55 -21.74 0.83 1.21
C THR A 55 -21.75 0.42 2.68
N VAL A 56 -21.66 1.38 3.57
CA VAL A 56 -21.81 1.19 5.01
C VAL A 56 -23.25 1.46 5.37
N THR A 57 -23.90 0.51 6.01
CA THR A 57 -25.29 0.62 6.47
C THR A 57 -25.29 0.81 7.99
N TRP A 58 -26.01 1.80 8.46
CA TRP A 58 -26.13 2.16 9.88
C TRP A 58 -27.52 1.87 10.37
N ILE A 59 -27.63 1.11 11.45
CA ILE A 59 -28.88 0.78 12.16
C ILE A 59 -28.59 0.89 13.66
N VAL A 60 -29.45 1.54 14.40
CA VAL A 60 -29.46 1.57 15.86
C VAL A 60 -30.70 0.90 16.41
N ASN A 61 -30.65 0.42 17.65
CA ASN A 61 -31.77 -0.29 18.31
C ASN A 61 -31.91 0.20 19.75
N ASP A 62 -33.14 0.39 20.20
CA ASP A 62 -33.45 0.84 21.53
C ASP A 62 -33.75 -0.31 22.50
N GLY A 63 -33.67 -1.53 22.01
CA GLY A 63 -34.03 -2.77 22.76
C GLY A 63 -35.34 -3.39 22.30
N ASP A 64 -36.22 -2.62 21.68
CA ASP A 64 -37.53 -3.07 21.20
C ASP A 64 -37.55 -3.14 19.64
N THR A 65 -37.05 -2.11 18.99
CA THR A 65 -37.15 -1.97 17.54
C THR A 65 -35.88 -1.32 16.97
N GLY A 66 -35.42 -1.79 15.78
CA GLY A 66 -34.35 -1.17 15.02
C GLY A 66 -34.83 0.08 14.26
N SER A 67 -33.95 1.05 14.10
CA SER A 67 -34.17 2.21 13.24
C SER A 67 -34.33 1.81 11.77
N THR A 68 -34.89 2.70 10.96
CA THR A 68 -34.66 2.64 9.50
C THR A 68 -33.17 2.76 9.22
N ALA A 69 -32.70 1.99 8.23
CA ALA A 69 -31.32 2.03 7.82
C ALA A 69 -30.98 3.34 7.09
N ILE A 70 -29.80 3.90 7.38
CA ILE A 70 -29.17 4.91 6.53
C ILE A 70 -27.87 4.36 5.98
N THR A 71 -27.34 4.94 4.91
CA THR A 71 -26.11 4.47 4.25
C THR A 71 -25.12 5.58 4.06
N SER A 72 -23.83 5.20 4.17
CA SER A 72 -22.68 6.00 3.75
C SER A 72 -21.91 5.25 2.67
N THR A 73 -21.33 5.96 1.73
CA THR A 73 -20.52 5.36 0.66
C THR A 73 -19.04 5.73 0.87
N ILE A 74 -18.18 4.72 0.78
CA ILE A 74 -16.73 4.90 0.76
C ILE A 74 -16.25 4.62 -0.66
N THR A 75 -15.60 5.59 -1.26
CA THR A 75 -14.90 5.44 -2.54
C THR A 75 -13.44 5.11 -2.26
N VAL A 76 -12.89 4.12 -2.97
CA VAL A 76 -11.50 3.71 -2.85
C VAL A 76 -10.80 4.00 -4.15
N ALA A 77 -9.67 4.68 -4.07
CA ALA A 77 -8.77 4.93 -5.19
C ALA A 77 -7.47 4.14 -5.00
N VAL A 78 -6.84 3.74 -6.08
CA VAL A 78 -5.47 3.24 -6.08
C VAL A 78 -4.51 4.42 -6.03
N ALA A 79 -3.37 4.24 -5.39
CA ALA A 79 -2.21 5.11 -5.51
C ALA A 79 -1.12 4.30 -6.23
N ASN A 80 -0.36 4.95 -7.12
CA ASN A 80 0.74 4.29 -7.79
C ASN A 80 1.94 4.17 -6.84
N ASP A 81 2.49 2.97 -6.74
CA ASP A 81 3.74 2.71 -6.05
C ASP A 81 4.93 2.84 -7.03
N ALA A 82 6.08 3.16 -6.51
CA ALA A 82 7.28 3.25 -7.32
C ALA A 82 7.91 1.86 -7.56
N PRO A 83 8.45 1.60 -8.76
CA PRO A 83 9.17 0.36 -9.00
C PRO A 83 10.40 0.26 -8.09
N THR A 84 10.78 -0.95 -7.77
CA THR A 84 11.98 -1.27 -7.01
C THR A 84 12.99 -2.00 -7.86
N VAL A 85 14.27 -1.72 -7.63
CA VAL A 85 15.40 -2.46 -8.19
C VAL A 85 16.24 -3.02 -7.05
N SER A 86 16.65 -4.26 -7.16
CA SER A 86 17.56 -4.93 -6.23
C SER A 86 18.63 -5.69 -6.99
N GLY A 87 19.74 -5.94 -6.34
CA GLY A 87 20.91 -6.67 -6.85
C GLY A 87 21.81 -7.07 -5.69
N ASN A 88 22.98 -7.60 -5.99
CA ASN A 88 23.89 -8.08 -4.97
C ASN A 88 24.97 -7.09 -4.52
N ASP A 89 24.97 -5.85 -5.08
CA ASP A 89 26.01 -4.83 -4.81
C ASP A 89 27.46 -5.34 -4.97
N ALA A 90 27.67 -6.30 -5.86
CA ALA A 90 28.98 -6.93 -6.05
C ALA A 90 29.99 -5.97 -6.68
N THR A 91 31.22 -6.06 -6.24
CA THR A 91 32.33 -5.37 -6.90
C THR A 91 32.76 -6.14 -8.13
N LEU A 92 32.63 -5.50 -9.31
CA LEU A 92 33.24 -6.01 -10.53
C LEU A 92 34.73 -5.65 -10.57
N ALA A 93 35.57 -6.66 -10.62
CA ALA A 93 36.99 -6.44 -10.96
C ALA A 93 37.15 -6.45 -12.47
N TYR A 94 37.64 -5.35 -13.05
CA TYR A 94 37.89 -5.20 -14.47
C TYR A 94 39.39 -5.06 -14.73
N THR A 95 39.89 -5.83 -15.68
CA THR A 95 41.29 -5.71 -16.14
C THR A 95 41.31 -5.10 -17.53
N GLU A 96 42.25 -4.25 -17.78
CA GLU A 96 42.48 -3.68 -19.13
C GLU A 96 42.48 -4.79 -20.21
N ASN A 97 41.74 -4.57 -21.28
CA ASN A 97 41.53 -5.48 -22.41
C ASN A 97 40.65 -6.71 -22.16
N ASP A 98 39.95 -6.80 -21.05
CA ASP A 98 38.96 -7.89 -20.78
C ASP A 98 37.75 -7.83 -21.76
N GLY A 99 37.56 -6.72 -22.47
CA GLY A 99 36.38 -6.50 -23.29
C GLY A 99 35.17 -6.09 -22.46
N ALA A 100 33.98 -6.09 -23.03
CA ALA A 100 32.76 -5.73 -22.32
C ALA A 100 32.34 -6.86 -21.38
N VAL A 101 32.13 -6.54 -20.08
CA VAL A 101 31.71 -7.49 -19.05
C VAL A 101 30.43 -7.02 -18.41
N LEU A 102 29.61 -7.96 -17.92
CA LEU A 102 28.38 -7.64 -17.20
C LEU A 102 28.70 -7.04 -15.83
N ILE A 103 28.09 -5.91 -15.51
CA ILE A 103 28.30 -5.23 -14.21
C ILE A 103 27.61 -6.01 -13.10
N ASP A 104 26.35 -6.34 -13.26
CA ASP A 104 25.57 -7.14 -12.33
C ASP A 104 24.55 -8.00 -13.11
N SER A 105 24.63 -9.30 -12.95
CA SER A 105 23.70 -10.28 -13.56
C SER A 105 22.59 -10.70 -12.59
N THR A 106 22.52 -10.13 -11.40
CA THR A 106 21.56 -10.50 -10.35
C THR A 106 20.45 -9.47 -10.15
N LEU A 107 20.42 -8.41 -10.99
CA LEU A 107 19.40 -7.39 -10.89
C LEU A 107 18.00 -7.99 -10.99
N SER A 108 17.14 -7.57 -10.08
CA SER A 108 15.72 -7.91 -10.04
C SER A 108 14.88 -6.65 -9.93
N LEU A 109 13.79 -6.61 -10.69
CA LEU A 109 12.87 -5.49 -10.73
C LEU A 109 11.50 -5.96 -10.25
N ALA A 110 10.82 -5.12 -9.47
CA ALA A 110 9.44 -5.37 -9.06
C ALA A 110 8.66 -4.05 -9.04
N ASP A 111 7.40 -4.15 -9.41
CA ASP A 111 6.42 -3.08 -9.31
C ASP A 111 5.09 -3.73 -8.97
N VAL A 112 4.40 -3.25 -7.93
CA VAL A 112 3.19 -3.87 -7.44
C VAL A 112 1.98 -3.51 -8.31
N ASP A 113 2.02 -2.34 -8.96
CA ASP A 113 0.93 -1.81 -9.77
C ASP A 113 1.11 -2.08 -11.26
N ASN A 114 2.35 -2.07 -11.73
CA ASN A 114 2.66 -2.04 -13.16
C ASN A 114 3.47 -3.26 -13.61
N ALA A 115 2.95 -3.96 -14.61
CA ALA A 115 3.66 -5.08 -15.24
C ALA A 115 4.78 -4.62 -16.18
N ASN A 116 4.78 -3.36 -16.57
CA ASN A 116 5.75 -2.79 -17.53
C ASN A 116 6.39 -1.54 -16.96
N LEU A 117 7.68 -1.39 -17.19
CA LEU A 117 8.43 -0.17 -16.95
C LEU A 117 8.58 0.63 -18.25
N THR A 118 8.73 1.93 -18.16
CA THR A 118 8.85 2.83 -19.32
C THR A 118 10.26 3.31 -19.57
N GLY A 119 11.21 3.03 -18.68
CA GLY A 119 12.60 3.43 -18.85
C GLY A 119 13.47 3.08 -17.65
N ALA A 120 14.76 3.12 -17.87
CA ALA A 120 15.78 3.00 -16.84
C ALA A 120 16.94 3.95 -17.17
N THR A 121 17.63 4.43 -16.15
CA THR A 121 18.85 5.23 -16.32
C THR A 121 19.98 4.58 -15.52
N ILE A 122 21.08 4.33 -16.19
CA ILE A 122 22.29 3.76 -15.60
C ILE A 122 23.38 4.83 -15.68
N THR A 123 24.05 5.11 -14.60
CA THR A 123 25.06 6.19 -14.55
C THR A 123 26.28 5.74 -13.74
N ILE A 124 27.46 6.02 -14.24
CA ILE A 124 28.69 6.00 -13.42
C ILE A 124 28.68 7.27 -12.56
N SER A 125 28.18 7.19 -11.35
CA SER A 125 27.93 8.34 -10.47
C SER A 125 29.20 8.91 -9.84
N SER A 126 30.30 8.16 -9.86
CA SER A 126 31.60 8.58 -9.32
C SER A 126 32.74 7.97 -10.11
N GLY A 127 33.81 8.72 -10.26
CA GLY A 127 35.04 8.24 -10.92
C GLY A 127 34.99 8.15 -12.43
N PHE A 128 33.89 8.55 -13.08
CA PHE A 128 33.74 8.50 -14.55
C PHE A 128 34.90 9.18 -15.27
N ARG A 129 35.44 8.51 -16.31
CA ARG A 129 36.46 9.02 -17.18
C ARG A 129 35.91 9.21 -18.61
N ALA A 130 35.91 10.46 -19.06
CA ALA A 130 35.49 10.82 -20.39
C ALA A 130 36.53 10.43 -21.43
N GLY A 131 36.20 10.61 -22.72
CA GLY A 131 37.12 10.36 -23.82
C GLY A 131 37.10 8.93 -24.36
N GLY A 132 36.13 8.12 -23.90
CA GLY A 132 35.99 6.74 -24.33
C GLY A 132 36.70 5.73 -23.42
N GLU A 133 37.26 6.18 -22.29
CA GLU A 133 37.85 5.28 -21.31
C GLU A 133 36.74 4.44 -20.64
N ASP A 134 35.67 5.11 -20.14
CA ASP A 134 34.54 4.43 -19.55
C ASP A 134 33.33 4.45 -20.48
N VAL A 135 32.80 3.30 -20.82
CA VAL A 135 31.64 3.15 -21.70
C VAL A 135 30.62 2.17 -21.09
N LEU A 136 29.43 2.67 -20.89
CA LEU A 136 28.27 1.81 -20.60
C LEU A 136 27.59 1.46 -21.93
N SER A 137 27.28 0.20 -22.12
CA SER A 137 26.59 -0.29 -23.31
C SER A 137 25.61 -1.40 -22.97
N PHE A 138 24.56 -1.54 -23.77
CA PHE A 138 23.66 -2.67 -23.71
C PHE A 138 23.24 -3.08 -25.13
N THR A 139 22.73 -4.29 -25.25
CA THR A 139 22.19 -4.76 -26.53
C THR A 139 20.69 -4.55 -26.55
N SER A 140 20.18 -3.77 -27.52
CA SER A 140 18.76 -3.54 -27.71
C SER A 140 17.99 -4.85 -27.81
N ALA A 141 16.96 -5.00 -27.01
CA ALA A 141 16.11 -6.17 -26.96
C ALA A 141 14.68 -5.78 -26.55
N ASN A 142 13.70 -6.54 -27.02
CA ASN A 142 12.29 -6.41 -26.62
C ASN A 142 11.70 -4.98 -26.78
N GLY A 143 12.22 -4.20 -27.74
CA GLY A 143 11.79 -2.83 -27.96
C GLY A 143 12.43 -1.78 -27.04
N ILE A 144 13.39 -2.17 -26.19
CA ILE A 144 14.20 -1.28 -25.37
C ILE A 144 15.41 -0.84 -26.20
N THR A 145 15.62 0.49 -26.32
CA THR A 145 16.66 1.11 -27.14
C THR A 145 17.42 2.17 -26.35
#